data_3300fe91c6970670e8bea0c5dc5f8b13
#
_entry.id   3300fe91c6970670e8bea0c5dc5f8b13
#
_cell.length_a   1.000
_cell.length_b   1.000
_cell.length_c   1.000
_cell.angle_alpha   90.00
_cell.angle_beta   90.00
_cell.angle_gamma   90.00
#
_symmetry.space_group_name_H-M   'P 1'
#
loop_
_entity.id
_entity.type
_entity.pdbx_description
1 polymer ?
#
loop_
_entity_poly.entity_id
_entity_poly.type
_entity_poly.pdbx_seq_one_letter_code
_entity_poly.pdbx_strand_id
1 'polypeptide(L)'
;VKKIVLFFYIKIALLVYALIGSLLFIFQDRLLFHSEAIDQDSSYQFNQAFQESVIPLDATTKFHVVHFTVPDSIKKGVVLYFHGNRKNIGHYAHFAKNFTGNNFEVWMIDYPGFGKSIGALTEENLYEGALQLYMLAKIRFKPSEIIVYGKSIGTGIATQLASVRDCKHLILETPYYSMESLLGRYLFMYPLNKLMHFKFPSNEYMQKVTAPITIFHGTDDGVIAYSNAARLTKHLKKGDEFVTIQEGTHVNLNSFQMMQDKINTILR
;
A
#
# COMPACT_ATOMS: atom_id res chain seq x y z
N VAL A 1 44.76 30.59 11.42
CA VAL A 1 44.53 29.24 12.01
C VAL A 1 43.04 28.95 12.18
N LYS A 2 42.25 29.79 12.91
CA LYS A 2 40.81 29.53 13.14
C LYS A 2 39.96 29.38 11.88
N LYS A 3 40.20 30.19 10.82
CA LYS A 3 39.48 30.11 9.54
C LYS A 3 39.80 28.82 8.78
N ILE A 4 41.05 28.37 8.79
CA ILE A 4 41.45 27.10 8.13
C ILE A 4 40.81 25.90 8.82
N VAL A 5 40.80 25.90 10.15
CA VAL A 5 40.17 24.85 10.94
C VAL A 5 38.65 24.82 10.70
N LEU A 6 37.97 25.96 10.68
CA LEU A 6 36.54 26.05 10.36
C LEU A 6 36.23 25.52 8.95
N PHE A 7 37.03 25.91 7.95
CA PHE A 7 36.86 25.47 6.57
C PHE A 7 37.07 23.94 6.43
N PHE A 8 37.99 23.38 7.19
CA PHE A 8 38.20 21.94 7.26
C PHE A 8 36.96 21.19 7.79
N TYR A 9 36.35 21.65 8.90
CA TYR A 9 35.14 21.05 9.44
C TYR A 9 33.93 21.19 8.53
N ILE A 10 33.80 22.34 7.81
CA ILE A 10 32.75 22.51 6.83
C ILE A 10 32.89 21.47 5.68
N LYS A 11 34.12 21.26 5.17
CA LYS A 11 34.35 20.22 4.16
C LYS A 11 33.96 18.83 4.63
N ILE A 12 34.32 18.47 5.87
CA ILE A 12 33.94 17.19 6.46
C ILE A 12 32.41 17.08 6.55
N ALA A 13 31.74 18.10 7.06
CA ALA A 13 30.28 18.10 7.17
C ALA A 13 29.58 17.94 5.81
N LEU A 14 30.06 18.61 4.79
CA LEU A 14 29.55 18.47 3.41
C LEU A 14 29.81 17.07 2.85
N LEU A 15 30.98 16.50 3.11
CA LEU A 15 31.31 15.14 2.68
C LEU A 15 30.39 14.11 3.36
N VAL A 16 30.19 14.23 4.67
CA VAL A 16 29.29 13.36 5.44
C VAL A 16 27.85 13.50 4.94
N TYR A 17 27.37 14.73 4.72
CA TYR A 17 26.06 14.98 4.15
C TYR A 17 25.89 14.31 2.78
N ALA A 18 26.85 14.50 1.87
CA ALA A 18 26.81 13.87 0.55
C ALA A 18 26.86 12.33 0.64
N LEU A 19 27.68 11.78 1.54
CA LEU A 19 27.78 10.34 1.74
C LEU A 19 26.46 9.75 2.23
N ILE A 20 25.85 10.35 3.27
CA ILE A 20 24.55 9.89 3.81
C ILE A 20 23.48 10.01 2.72
N GLY A 21 23.42 11.14 2.00
CA GLY A 21 22.47 11.31 0.90
C GLY A 21 22.62 10.27 -0.20
N SER A 22 23.85 9.92 -0.57
CA SER A 22 24.15 8.87 -1.55
C SER A 22 23.72 7.49 -1.05
N LEU A 23 23.99 7.16 0.20
CA LEU A 23 23.57 5.90 0.80
C LEU A 23 22.04 5.78 0.86
N LEU A 24 21.36 6.85 1.28
CA LEU A 24 19.89 6.90 1.27
C LEU A 24 19.34 6.72 -0.14
N PHE A 25 19.91 7.38 -1.14
CA PHE A 25 19.50 7.27 -2.55
C PHE A 25 19.68 5.83 -3.08
N ILE A 26 20.83 5.20 -2.81
CA ILE A 26 21.15 3.85 -3.32
C ILE A 26 20.32 2.76 -2.62
N PHE A 27 20.09 2.90 -1.30
CA PHE A 27 19.50 1.84 -0.49
C PHE A 27 18.04 2.09 -0.11
N GLN A 28 17.39 3.15 -0.59
CA GLN A 28 16.01 3.52 -0.21
C GLN A 28 15.01 2.39 -0.46
N ASP A 29 15.16 1.63 -1.53
CA ASP A 29 14.24 0.53 -1.87
C ASP A 29 14.28 -0.56 -0.79
N ARG A 30 15.47 -0.92 -0.29
CA ARG A 30 15.67 -1.88 0.80
C ARG A 30 15.20 -1.34 2.16
N LEU A 31 15.26 -0.02 2.34
CA LEU A 31 14.79 0.64 3.56
C LEU A 31 13.25 0.74 3.59
N LEU A 32 12.63 0.91 2.43
CA LEU A 32 11.18 1.03 2.31
C LEU A 32 10.49 -0.33 2.22
N PHE A 33 11.08 -1.31 1.55
CA PHE A 33 10.49 -2.61 1.27
C PHE A 33 11.28 -3.74 1.92
N HIS A 34 10.64 -4.46 2.81
CA HIS A 34 11.21 -5.61 3.53
C HIS A 34 10.60 -6.90 2.97
N SER A 35 10.85 -7.12 1.69
CA SER A 35 10.31 -8.26 0.96
C SER A 35 10.91 -9.59 1.42
N GLU A 36 10.09 -10.63 1.33
CA GLU A 36 10.51 -12.03 1.51
C GLU A 36 10.06 -12.80 0.27
N ALA A 37 11.04 -13.08 -0.60
CA ALA A 37 10.80 -13.92 -1.77
C ALA A 37 10.71 -15.39 -1.35
N ILE A 38 9.88 -16.16 -2.06
CA ILE A 38 9.75 -17.59 -1.90
C ILE A 38 9.99 -18.27 -3.24
N ASP A 39 10.34 -19.55 -3.20
CA ASP A 39 10.58 -20.34 -4.39
C ASP A 39 9.32 -20.39 -5.26
N GLN A 40 9.49 -20.30 -6.59
CA GLN A 40 8.41 -20.35 -7.58
C GLN A 40 7.62 -21.66 -7.51
N ASP A 41 8.29 -22.77 -7.19
CA ASP A 41 7.70 -24.11 -7.07
C ASP A 41 7.05 -24.37 -5.69
N SER A 42 7.20 -23.43 -4.75
CA SER A 42 6.56 -23.54 -3.43
C SER A 42 5.04 -23.44 -3.55
N SER A 43 4.32 -24.19 -2.71
CA SER A 43 2.86 -24.07 -2.61
C SER A 43 2.47 -23.28 -1.36
N TYR A 44 1.60 -22.30 -1.52
CA TYR A 44 0.96 -21.67 -0.36
C TYR A 44 0.04 -22.67 0.34
N GLN A 45 -0.07 -22.52 1.65
CA GLN A 45 -1.02 -23.28 2.44
C GLN A 45 -1.87 -22.30 3.27
N PHE A 46 -3.13 -22.15 2.88
CA PHE A 46 -4.08 -21.27 3.57
C PHE A 46 -5.28 -22.08 4.04
N ASN A 47 -5.88 -21.68 5.16
CA ASN A 47 -7.08 -22.31 5.71
C ASN A 47 -8.37 -21.84 5.01
N GLN A 48 -8.27 -21.27 3.81
CA GLN A 48 -9.37 -20.77 2.99
C GLN A 48 -9.19 -21.30 1.57
N ALA A 49 -10.29 -21.46 0.84
CA ALA A 49 -10.23 -21.80 -0.58
C ALA A 49 -9.54 -20.66 -1.35
N PHE A 50 -8.55 -21.00 -2.18
CA PHE A 50 -7.80 -20.06 -2.97
C PHE A 50 -7.37 -20.65 -4.31
N GLN A 51 -6.99 -19.77 -5.22
CA GLN A 51 -6.34 -20.07 -6.49
C GLN A 51 -5.15 -19.14 -6.67
N GLU A 52 -4.14 -19.56 -7.39
CA GLU A 52 -2.98 -18.75 -7.75
C GLU A 52 -3.05 -18.40 -9.24
N SER A 53 -2.63 -17.21 -9.59
CA SER A 53 -2.44 -16.79 -10.97
C SER A 53 -1.21 -15.89 -11.12
N VAL A 54 -0.74 -15.72 -12.34
CA VAL A 54 0.39 -14.86 -12.67
C VAL A 54 -0.05 -13.84 -13.71
N ILE A 55 0.24 -12.58 -13.46
CA ILE A 55 0.03 -11.48 -14.39
C ILE A 55 1.39 -11.12 -14.99
N PRO A 56 1.70 -11.50 -16.23
CA PRO A 56 2.92 -11.06 -16.90
C PRO A 56 2.76 -9.60 -17.33
N LEU A 57 3.68 -8.73 -16.91
CA LEU A 57 3.74 -7.36 -17.40
C LEU A 57 4.60 -7.27 -18.65
N ASP A 58 5.78 -7.91 -18.59
CA ASP A 58 6.72 -8.03 -19.70
C ASP A 58 7.52 -9.35 -19.61
N ALA A 59 8.60 -9.48 -20.38
CA ALA A 59 9.46 -10.69 -20.38
C ALA A 59 10.16 -10.93 -19.04
N THR A 60 10.38 -9.90 -18.24
CA THR A 60 11.18 -9.91 -17.01
C THR A 60 10.36 -9.67 -15.76
N THR A 61 9.17 -9.08 -15.87
CA THR A 61 8.32 -8.68 -14.75
C THR A 61 7.03 -9.49 -14.73
N LYS A 62 6.80 -10.20 -13.64
CA LYS A 62 5.59 -11.01 -13.42
C LYS A 62 5.10 -10.81 -11.99
N PHE A 63 3.81 -10.55 -11.87
CA PHE A 63 3.13 -10.44 -10.58
C PHE A 63 2.43 -11.74 -10.24
N HIS A 64 2.65 -12.24 -9.07
CA HIS A 64 1.92 -13.37 -8.52
C HIS A 64 0.71 -12.88 -7.74
N VAL A 65 -0.43 -13.51 -7.95
CA VAL A 65 -1.71 -13.15 -7.34
C VAL A 65 -2.32 -14.36 -6.68
N VAL A 66 -2.80 -14.18 -5.46
CA VAL A 66 -3.62 -15.17 -4.76
C VAL A 66 -5.06 -14.67 -4.72
N HIS A 67 -5.96 -15.48 -5.24
CA HIS A 67 -7.41 -15.25 -5.24
C HIS A 67 -8.03 -16.09 -4.13
N PHE A 68 -8.42 -15.49 -3.01
CA PHE A 68 -9.26 -16.14 -2.00
C PHE A 68 -10.69 -16.12 -2.52
N THR A 69 -11.23 -17.31 -2.77
CA THR A 69 -12.49 -17.48 -3.47
C THR A 69 -13.67 -17.69 -2.53
N VAL A 70 -14.85 -17.35 -3.00
CA VAL A 70 -16.13 -17.65 -2.38
C VAL A 70 -17.03 -18.34 -3.40
N PRO A 71 -18.04 -19.15 -2.97
CA PRO A 71 -18.95 -19.82 -3.90
C PRO A 71 -19.66 -18.81 -4.82
N ASP A 72 -19.75 -19.14 -6.11
CA ASP A 72 -20.36 -18.26 -7.12
C ASP A 72 -21.82 -17.88 -6.79
N SER A 73 -22.56 -18.79 -6.14
CA SER A 73 -23.97 -18.60 -5.79
C SER A 73 -24.21 -17.47 -4.77
N ILE A 74 -23.20 -17.08 -4.01
CA ILE A 74 -23.31 -16.05 -2.96
C ILE A 74 -22.37 -14.87 -3.16
N LYS A 75 -21.55 -14.90 -4.21
CA LYS A 75 -20.52 -13.90 -4.49
C LYS A 75 -21.13 -12.53 -4.78
N LYS A 76 -20.69 -11.50 -4.04
CA LYS A 76 -21.15 -10.12 -4.18
C LYS A 76 -20.17 -9.23 -4.97
N GLY A 77 -18.88 -9.62 -5.05
CA GLY A 77 -17.85 -8.83 -5.67
C GLY A 77 -16.45 -9.28 -5.29
N VAL A 78 -15.50 -8.39 -5.48
CA VAL A 78 -14.07 -8.64 -5.23
C VAL A 78 -13.41 -7.47 -4.51
N VAL A 79 -12.47 -7.77 -3.61
CA VAL A 79 -11.56 -6.83 -3.00
C VAL A 79 -10.18 -6.99 -3.63
N LEU A 80 -9.67 -5.97 -4.29
CA LEU A 80 -8.29 -5.89 -4.76
C LEU A 80 -7.44 -5.39 -3.60
N TYR A 81 -6.62 -6.28 -3.03
CA TYR A 81 -5.90 -6.02 -1.79
C TYR A 81 -4.41 -5.75 -2.06
N PHE A 82 -3.98 -4.53 -1.77
CA PHE A 82 -2.60 -4.08 -1.84
C PHE A 82 -2.00 -4.07 -0.43
N HIS A 83 -1.10 -5.01 -0.19
CA HIS A 83 -0.54 -5.25 1.14
C HIS A 83 0.55 -4.23 1.54
N GLY A 84 0.99 -4.30 2.80
CA GLY A 84 2.07 -3.47 3.34
C GLY A 84 3.46 -3.89 2.87
N ASN A 85 4.49 -3.24 3.39
CA ASN A 85 5.87 -3.34 2.91
C ASN A 85 6.66 -4.55 3.45
N ARG A 86 6.04 -5.50 4.14
CA ARG A 86 6.76 -6.63 4.77
C ARG A 86 6.38 -7.96 4.15
N LYS A 87 7.35 -8.87 4.06
CA LYS A 87 7.18 -10.28 3.70
C LYS A 87 6.55 -10.49 2.32
N ASN A 88 5.34 -11.08 2.26
CA ASN A 88 4.61 -11.44 1.05
C ASN A 88 3.13 -11.68 1.40
N ILE A 89 2.31 -12.10 0.45
CA ILE A 89 0.88 -12.43 0.63
C ILE A 89 0.67 -13.40 1.79
N GLY A 90 1.56 -14.36 2.01
CA GLY A 90 1.44 -15.33 3.11
C GLY A 90 1.27 -14.67 4.48
N HIS A 91 1.95 -13.53 4.69
CA HIS A 91 1.83 -12.75 5.92
C HIS A 91 0.47 -12.05 6.06
N TYR A 92 -0.16 -11.66 4.94
CA TYR A 92 -1.41 -10.89 4.93
C TYR A 92 -2.65 -11.75 4.69
N ALA A 93 -2.49 -12.99 4.27
CA ALA A 93 -3.58 -13.90 3.87
C ALA A 93 -4.69 -14.03 4.92
N HIS A 94 -4.35 -13.98 6.21
CA HIS A 94 -5.32 -14.09 7.30
C HIS A 94 -6.34 -12.93 7.34
N PHE A 95 -6.04 -11.78 6.71
CA PHE A 95 -6.99 -10.67 6.59
C PHE A 95 -8.08 -10.92 5.55
N ALA A 96 -7.87 -11.86 4.62
CA ALA A 96 -8.87 -12.17 3.59
C ALA A 96 -10.22 -12.56 4.18
N LYS A 97 -10.24 -13.23 5.35
CA LYS A 97 -11.47 -13.65 6.03
C LYS A 97 -12.43 -12.50 6.38
N ASN A 98 -11.92 -11.27 6.56
CA ASN A 98 -12.73 -10.10 6.85
C ASN A 98 -13.68 -9.75 5.68
N PHE A 99 -13.32 -10.18 4.49
CA PHE A 99 -14.05 -9.91 3.25
C PHE A 99 -14.75 -11.17 2.72
N THR A 100 -14.08 -12.33 2.76
CA THR A 100 -14.69 -13.60 2.29
C THR A 100 -15.87 -14.00 3.16
N GLY A 101 -15.85 -13.69 4.47
CA GLY A 101 -16.99 -13.85 5.37
C GLY A 101 -18.21 -12.98 5.01
N ASN A 102 -18.03 -11.97 4.17
CA ASN A 102 -19.08 -11.10 3.63
C ASN A 102 -19.39 -11.39 2.14
N ASN A 103 -18.94 -12.53 1.64
CA ASN A 103 -19.15 -13.01 0.26
C ASN A 103 -18.42 -12.19 -0.82
N PHE A 104 -17.30 -11.55 -0.50
CA PHE A 104 -16.40 -10.94 -1.46
C PHE A 104 -15.17 -11.82 -1.66
N GLU A 105 -14.78 -12.07 -2.91
CA GLU A 105 -13.45 -12.61 -3.20
C GLU A 105 -12.39 -11.61 -2.75
N VAL A 106 -11.17 -12.09 -2.45
CA VAL A 106 -10.04 -11.21 -2.17
C VAL A 106 -8.89 -11.61 -3.08
N TRP A 107 -8.46 -10.66 -3.89
CA TRP A 107 -7.33 -10.84 -4.80
C TRP A 107 -6.15 -10.05 -4.26
N MET A 108 -5.16 -10.75 -3.72
CA MET A 108 -3.92 -10.18 -3.20
C MET A 108 -2.82 -10.32 -4.23
N ILE A 109 -2.09 -9.24 -4.49
CA ILE A 109 -0.97 -9.20 -5.43
C ILE A 109 0.34 -8.99 -4.67
N ASP A 110 1.34 -9.85 -4.91
CA ASP A 110 2.72 -9.62 -4.46
C ASP A 110 3.43 -8.67 -5.42
N TYR A 111 4.23 -7.77 -4.87
CA TYR A 111 5.05 -6.83 -5.64
C TYR A 111 6.35 -7.49 -6.11
N PRO A 112 7.07 -6.96 -7.12
CA PRO A 112 8.37 -7.49 -7.52
C PRO A 112 9.32 -7.66 -6.32
N GLY A 113 9.89 -8.87 -6.18
CA GLY A 113 10.73 -9.25 -5.04
C GLY A 113 9.97 -9.77 -3.80
N PHE A 114 8.63 -9.72 -3.80
CA PHE A 114 7.79 -10.31 -2.76
C PHE A 114 7.21 -11.65 -3.24
N GLY A 115 7.16 -12.64 -2.34
CA GLY A 115 6.60 -13.95 -2.64
C GLY A 115 7.19 -14.54 -3.92
N LYS A 116 6.32 -14.88 -4.88
CA LYS A 116 6.71 -15.42 -6.18
C LYS A 116 6.80 -14.36 -7.29
N SER A 117 6.59 -13.07 -6.98
CA SER A 117 6.66 -12.00 -7.97
C SER A 117 8.12 -11.66 -8.30
N ILE A 118 8.40 -11.44 -9.58
CA ILE A 118 9.73 -11.10 -10.10
C ILE A 118 9.71 -9.82 -10.92
N GLY A 119 10.85 -9.19 -11.07
CA GLY A 119 11.03 -7.98 -11.89
C GLY A 119 11.62 -6.83 -11.10
N ALA A 120 11.67 -5.65 -11.73
CA ALA A 120 12.13 -4.43 -11.09
C ALA A 120 11.05 -3.84 -10.18
N LEU A 121 11.42 -3.57 -8.93
CA LEU A 121 10.56 -2.88 -7.97
C LEU A 121 10.66 -1.38 -8.23
N THR A 122 9.71 -0.84 -8.98
CA THR A 122 9.57 0.59 -9.28
C THR A 122 8.15 1.05 -9.02
N GLU A 123 7.95 2.36 -8.79
CA GLU A 123 6.62 2.92 -8.56
C GLU A 123 5.72 2.68 -9.79
N GLU A 124 6.26 2.81 -11.00
CA GLU A 124 5.56 2.56 -12.26
C GLU A 124 5.09 1.11 -12.37
N ASN A 125 5.97 0.13 -12.08
CA ASN A 125 5.60 -1.28 -12.13
C ASN A 125 4.53 -1.63 -11.08
N LEU A 126 4.58 -1.01 -9.89
CA LEU A 126 3.54 -1.20 -8.87
C LEU A 126 2.18 -0.69 -9.33
N TYR A 127 2.14 0.47 -9.98
CA TYR A 127 0.90 1.03 -10.55
C TYR A 127 0.39 0.21 -11.73
N GLU A 128 1.28 -0.23 -12.61
CA GLU A 128 0.89 -1.07 -13.74
C GLU A 128 0.38 -2.44 -13.27
N GLY A 129 1.05 -3.08 -12.31
CA GLY A 129 0.57 -4.34 -11.71
C GLY A 129 -0.82 -4.19 -11.09
N ALA A 130 -1.08 -3.08 -10.40
CA ALA A 130 -2.40 -2.77 -9.86
C ALA A 130 -3.45 -2.58 -10.96
N LEU A 131 -3.10 -1.89 -12.04
CA LEU A 131 -3.97 -1.70 -13.19
C LEU A 131 -4.29 -3.03 -13.88
N GLN A 132 -3.31 -3.89 -14.11
CA GLN A 132 -3.51 -5.21 -14.71
C GLN A 132 -4.38 -6.11 -13.83
N LEU A 133 -4.19 -6.08 -12.51
CA LEU A 133 -5.07 -6.77 -11.56
C LEU A 133 -6.52 -6.28 -11.66
N TYR A 134 -6.73 -4.97 -11.76
CA TYR A 134 -8.04 -4.38 -11.94
C TYR A 134 -8.67 -4.79 -13.29
N MET A 135 -7.88 -4.78 -14.36
CA MET A 135 -8.38 -5.20 -15.68
C MET A 135 -8.78 -6.67 -15.70
N LEU A 136 -8.02 -7.53 -15.01
CA LEU A 136 -8.37 -8.94 -14.81
C LEU A 136 -9.67 -9.08 -14.01
N ALA A 137 -9.85 -8.31 -12.94
CA ALA A 137 -11.07 -8.31 -12.15
C ALA A 137 -12.29 -7.86 -12.98
N LYS A 138 -12.14 -6.88 -13.84
CA LYS A 138 -13.21 -6.37 -14.72
C LYS A 138 -13.75 -7.39 -15.73
N ILE A 139 -13.03 -8.47 -16.02
CA ILE A 139 -13.54 -9.57 -16.84
C ILE A 139 -14.72 -10.28 -16.14
N ARG A 140 -14.71 -10.29 -14.79
CA ARG A 140 -15.68 -11.05 -13.97
C ARG A 140 -16.63 -10.15 -13.15
N PHE A 141 -16.23 -8.91 -12.86
CA PHE A 141 -16.93 -8.00 -11.95
C PHE A 141 -17.15 -6.63 -12.58
N LYS A 142 -18.29 -6.01 -12.30
CA LYS A 142 -18.54 -4.61 -12.63
C LYS A 142 -17.75 -3.70 -11.69
N PRO A 143 -17.41 -2.45 -12.08
CA PRO A 143 -16.76 -1.49 -11.17
C PRO A 143 -17.51 -1.32 -9.84
N SER A 144 -18.84 -1.37 -9.85
CA SER A 144 -19.69 -1.30 -8.64
C SER A 144 -19.60 -2.52 -7.72
N GLU A 145 -18.88 -3.56 -8.11
CA GLU A 145 -18.64 -4.80 -7.36
C GLU A 145 -17.15 -4.93 -6.95
N ILE A 146 -16.30 -3.98 -7.36
CA ILE A 146 -14.86 -3.98 -7.07
C ILE A 146 -14.58 -3.01 -5.93
N ILE A 147 -14.00 -3.49 -4.85
CA ILE A 147 -13.47 -2.69 -3.75
C ILE A 147 -11.94 -2.65 -3.90
N VAL A 148 -11.36 -1.47 -3.74
CA VAL A 148 -9.91 -1.29 -3.72
C VAL A 148 -9.47 -1.08 -2.27
N TYR A 149 -8.59 -1.94 -1.78
CA TYR A 149 -8.10 -1.90 -0.41
C TYR A 149 -6.58 -1.75 -0.39
N GLY A 150 -6.08 -0.79 0.36
CA GLY A 150 -4.65 -0.62 0.60
C GLY A 150 -4.31 -0.61 2.07
N LYS A 151 -3.21 -1.28 2.44
CA LYS A 151 -2.64 -1.26 3.80
C LYS A 151 -1.25 -0.64 3.79
N SER A 152 -1.00 0.36 4.66
CA SER A 152 0.33 0.98 4.81
C SER A 152 0.86 1.46 3.45
N ILE A 153 2.02 1.00 2.97
CA ILE A 153 2.56 1.38 1.66
C ILE A 153 1.59 1.07 0.51
N GLY A 154 0.81 0.01 0.62
CA GLY A 154 -0.21 -0.35 -0.37
C GLY A 154 -1.32 0.69 -0.52
N THR A 155 -1.49 1.61 0.44
CA THR A 155 -2.47 2.70 0.33
C THR A 155 -2.15 3.67 -0.81
N GLY A 156 -0.85 3.92 -1.09
CA GLY A 156 -0.43 4.73 -2.23
C GLY A 156 -0.81 4.09 -3.56
N ILE A 157 -0.61 2.78 -3.68
CA ILE A 157 -0.96 2.00 -4.88
C ILE A 157 -2.48 1.97 -5.06
N ALA A 158 -3.22 1.65 -3.98
CA ALA A 158 -4.68 1.62 -3.97
C ALA A 158 -5.31 2.98 -4.36
N THR A 159 -4.77 4.07 -3.82
CA THR A 159 -5.26 5.42 -4.10
C THR A 159 -4.99 5.82 -5.55
N GLN A 160 -3.80 5.49 -6.08
CA GLN A 160 -3.48 5.73 -7.48
C GLN A 160 -4.44 4.97 -8.40
N LEU A 161 -4.65 3.68 -8.16
CA LEU A 161 -5.58 2.88 -8.95
C LEU A 161 -7.00 3.48 -8.94
N ALA A 162 -7.53 3.79 -7.75
CA ALA A 162 -8.87 4.38 -7.61
C ALA A 162 -8.97 5.80 -8.20
N SER A 163 -7.85 6.51 -8.39
CA SER A 163 -7.84 7.84 -9.03
C SER A 163 -8.00 7.76 -10.55
N VAL A 164 -7.77 6.59 -11.16
CA VAL A 164 -7.81 6.39 -12.62
C VAL A 164 -8.83 5.33 -13.04
N ARG A 165 -9.46 4.65 -12.10
CA ARG A 165 -10.47 3.60 -12.35
C ARG A 165 -11.61 3.70 -11.35
N ASP A 166 -12.83 3.51 -11.84
CA ASP A 166 -14.02 3.46 -10.99
C ASP A 166 -14.04 2.17 -10.18
N CYS A 167 -14.48 2.29 -8.92
CA CYS A 167 -14.67 1.16 -8.02
C CYS A 167 -15.87 1.42 -7.09
N LYS A 168 -16.35 0.36 -6.41
CA LYS A 168 -17.43 0.48 -5.41
C LYS A 168 -17.00 1.35 -4.22
N HIS A 169 -15.78 1.15 -3.72
CA HIS A 169 -15.26 1.81 -2.53
C HIS A 169 -13.71 1.74 -2.49
N LEU A 170 -13.07 2.79 -2.01
CA LEU A 170 -11.65 2.81 -1.67
C LEU A 170 -11.50 2.73 -0.15
N ILE A 171 -10.81 1.70 0.34
CA ILE A 171 -10.51 1.52 1.77
C ILE A 171 -9.00 1.66 2.00
N LEU A 172 -8.62 2.55 2.90
CA LEU A 172 -7.23 2.84 3.23
C LEU A 172 -6.96 2.54 4.72
N GLU A 173 -6.15 1.54 5.00
CA GLU A 173 -5.71 1.19 6.36
C GLU A 173 -4.31 1.74 6.62
N THR A 174 -4.17 2.60 7.63
CA THR A 174 -2.94 3.29 8.02
C THR A 174 -2.24 4.01 6.86
N PRO A 175 -2.96 4.89 6.10
CA PRO A 175 -2.35 5.62 5.01
C PRO A 175 -1.40 6.71 5.48
N TYR A 176 -0.58 7.20 4.53
CA TYR A 176 0.26 8.39 4.65
C TYR A 176 -0.18 9.46 3.63
N TYR A 177 0.14 10.72 3.93
CA TYR A 177 -0.19 11.87 3.07
C TYR A 177 0.57 11.82 1.73
N SER A 178 1.90 11.61 1.80
CA SER A 178 2.81 11.28 0.72
C SER A 178 4.07 10.68 1.33
N MET A 179 4.86 9.94 0.57
CA MET A 179 6.12 9.38 1.08
C MET A 179 7.12 10.50 1.44
N GLU A 180 7.15 11.58 0.64
CA GLU A 180 7.94 12.77 0.96
C GLU A 180 7.56 13.37 2.32
N SER A 181 6.26 13.51 2.58
CA SER A 181 5.74 14.03 3.84
C SER A 181 6.03 13.12 5.03
N LEU A 182 6.02 11.81 4.82
CA LEU A 182 6.33 10.82 5.85
C LEU A 182 7.81 10.89 6.25
N LEU A 183 8.71 10.89 5.26
CA LEU A 183 10.15 10.88 5.49
C LEU A 183 10.72 12.28 5.78
N GLY A 184 10.07 13.33 5.31
CA GLY A 184 10.52 14.72 5.50
C GLY A 184 10.66 15.15 6.96
N ARG A 185 9.95 14.49 7.88
CA ARG A 185 10.12 14.70 9.32
C ARG A 185 11.53 14.34 9.81
N TYR A 186 12.15 13.32 9.19
CA TYR A 186 13.46 12.79 9.59
C TYR A 186 14.58 13.28 8.68
N LEU A 187 14.28 13.53 7.41
CA LEU A 187 15.23 13.82 6.36
C LEU A 187 15.04 15.23 5.76
N PHE A 188 14.55 16.18 6.56
CA PHE A 188 14.22 17.54 6.14
C PHE A 188 15.39 18.32 5.48
N MET A 189 16.64 17.88 5.71
CA MET A 189 17.83 18.49 5.12
C MET A 189 18.07 18.07 3.66
N TYR A 190 17.36 17.04 3.18
CA TYR A 190 17.54 16.51 1.83
C TYR A 190 16.39 16.93 0.89
N PRO A 191 16.65 17.20 -0.39
CA PRO A 191 15.61 17.49 -1.38
C PRO A 191 14.89 16.21 -1.79
N LEU A 192 14.02 15.67 -0.92
CA LEU A 192 13.37 14.38 -1.06
C LEU A 192 12.57 14.25 -2.35
N ASN A 193 11.93 15.32 -2.82
CA ASN A 193 11.19 15.35 -4.08
C ASN A 193 12.04 14.98 -5.32
N LYS A 194 13.36 15.15 -5.24
CA LYS A 194 14.31 14.82 -6.30
C LYS A 194 15.04 13.49 -6.07
N LEU A 195 15.17 13.08 -4.81
CA LEU A 195 15.97 11.92 -4.44
C LEU A 195 15.15 10.63 -4.31
N MET A 196 13.83 10.73 -4.12
CA MET A 196 13.00 9.55 -3.90
C MET A 196 12.60 8.86 -5.19
N HIS A 197 12.77 7.54 -5.23
CA HIS A 197 12.27 6.65 -6.27
C HIS A 197 10.76 6.43 -6.12
N PHE A 198 10.26 6.35 -4.88
CA PHE A 198 8.85 6.13 -4.55
C PHE A 198 8.27 7.38 -3.91
N LYS A 199 7.35 8.03 -4.58
CA LYS A 199 6.70 9.27 -4.12
C LYS A 199 5.34 9.04 -3.49
N PHE A 200 4.55 8.15 -4.09
CA PHE A 200 3.20 7.81 -3.66
C PHE A 200 2.40 9.03 -3.15
N PRO A 201 2.11 10.02 -3.99
CA PRO A 201 1.44 11.25 -3.57
C PRO A 201 -0.07 11.02 -3.36
N SER A 202 -0.40 10.30 -2.28
CA SER A 202 -1.79 9.93 -1.95
C SER A 202 -2.71 11.15 -1.87
N ASN A 203 -2.20 12.29 -1.37
CA ASN A 203 -2.91 13.56 -1.30
C ASN A 203 -3.33 14.11 -2.67
N GLU A 204 -2.56 13.86 -3.72
CA GLU A 204 -2.89 14.31 -5.08
C GLU A 204 -3.87 13.35 -5.76
N TYR A 205 -3.65 12.05 -5.61
CA TYR A 205 -4.51 11.02 -6.18
C TYR A 205 -5.90 11.02 -5.56
N MET A 206 -6.03 11.18 -4.23
CA MET A 206 -7.33 11.22 -3.55
C MET A 206 -8.30 12.23 -4.16
N GLN A 207 -7.80 13.37 -4.62
CA GLN A 207 -8.63 14.42 -5.23
C GLN A 207 -9.33 13.99 -6.53
N LYS A 208 -8.85 12.92 -7.16
CA LYS A 208 -9.38 12.38 -8.41
C LYS A 208 -10.27 11.15 -8.19
N VAL A 209 -10.33 10.62 -6.97
CA VAL A 209 -11.12 9.43 -6.65
C VAL A 209 -12.60 9.79 -6.62
N THR A 210 -13.39 9.16 -7.48
CA THR A 210 -14.85 9.33 -7.56
C THR A 210 -15.60 8.47 -6.54
N ALA A 211 -15.10 7.26 -6.28
CA ALA A 211 -15.67 6.31 -5.33
C ALA A 211 -15.66 6.85 -3.89
N PRO A 212 -16.58 6.41 -3.01
CA PRO A 212 -16.50 6.69 -1.59
C PRO A 212 -15.17 6.20 -1.00
N ILE A 213 -14.61 6.97 -0.05
CA ILE A 213 -13.34 6.66 0.62
C ILE A 213 -13.60 6.44 2.10
N THR A 214 -13.05 5.35 2.66
CA THR A 214 -12.95 5.17 4.11
C THR A 214 -11.50 4.99 4.50
N ILE A 215 -11.03 5.86 5.39
CA ILE A 215 -9.68 5.80 5.98
C ILE A 215 -9.79 5.28 7.40
N PHE A 216 -8.98 4.27 7.74
CA PHE A 216 -8.79 3.81 9.12
C PHE A 216 -7.39 4.18 9.59
N HIS A 217 -7.29 4.83 10.75
CA HIS A 217 -5.99 5.16 11.33
C HIS A 217 -6.04 5.13 12.87
N GLY A 218 -4.99 4.56 13.45
CA GLY A 218 -4.86 4.45 14.91
C GLY A 218 -4.16 5.66 15.53
N THR A 219 -4.58 6.06 16.73
CA THR A 219 -3.95 7.18 17.45
C THR A 219 -2.52 6.89 17.88
N ASP A 220 -2.20 5.59 18.10
CA ASP A 220 -0.91 5.11 18.61
C ASP A 220 -0.07 4.46 17.49
N ASP A 221 -0.30 4.86 16.23
CA ASP A 221 0.51 4.40 15.10
C ASP A 221 1.93 4.97 15.21
N GLY A 222 2.87 4.11 15.62
CA GLY A 222 4.28 4.45 15.77
C GLY A 222 5.09 4.46 14.48
N VAL A 223 4.48 4.03 13.34
CA VAL A 223 5.13 3.99 12.02
C VAL A 223 4.74 5.20 11.19
N ILE A 224 3.44 5.43 11.04
CA ILE A 224 2.87 6.58 10.35
C ILE A 224 2.11 7.41 11.39
N ALA A 225 2.69 8.52 11.79
CA ALA A 225 2.06 9.38 12.79
C ALA A 225 0.63 9.75 12.40
N TYR A 226 -0.31 9.66 13.33
CA TYR A 226 -1.71 10.04 13.13
C TYR A 226 -1.84 11.42 12.44
N SER A 227 -1.04 12.40 12.88
CA SER A 227 -1.03 13.74 12.30
C SER A 227 -0.64 13.79 10.82
N ASN A 228 0.14 12.82 10.32
CA ASN A 228 0.47 12.70 8.90
C ASN A 228 -0.75 12.26 8.09
N ALA A 229 -1.40 11.19 8.50
CA ALA A 229 -2.60 10.66 7.85
C ALA A 229 -3.80 11.62 7.97
N ALA A 230 -3.98 12.26 9.13
CA ALA A 230 -5.07 13.21 9.37
C ALA A 230 -5.08 14.40 8.38
N ARG A 231 -3.94 14.73 7.76
CA ARG A 231 -3.89 15.75 6.70
C ARG A 231 -4.71 15.37 5.47
N LEU A 232 -4.95 14.07 5.24
CA LEU A 232 -5.77 13.58 4.13
C LEU A 232 -7.25 13.98 4.28
N THR A 233 -7.72 14.29 5.50
CA THR A 233 -9.10 14.75 5.73
C THR A 233 -9.48 15.97 4.91
N LYS A 234 -8.49 16.82 4.55
CA LYS A 234 -8.69 18.01 3.69
C LYS A 234 -9.10 17.66 2.26
N HIS A 235 -8.91 16.40 1.84
CA HIS A 235 -9.20 15.92 0.49
C HIS A 235 -10.44 15.00 0.46
N LEU A 236 -11.10 14.77 1.61
CA LEU A 236 -12.32 14.00 1.69
C LEU A 236 -13.51 14.80 1.13
N LYS A 237 -14.30 14.15 0.30
CA LYS A 237 -15.55 14.67 -0.25
C LYS A 237 -16.77 14.21 0.58
N LYS A 238 -17.94 14.72 0.28
CA LYS A 238 -19.19 14.31 0.94
C LYS A 238 -19.40 12.80 0.79
N GLY A 239 -19.56 12.10 1.89
CA GLY A 239 -19.76 10.65 1.95
C GLY A 239 -18.45 9.85 2.21
N ASP A 240 -17.29 10.51 2.19
CA ASP A 240 -16.05 9.91 2.64
C ASP A 240 -15.92 9.99 4.17
N GLU A 241 -15.13 9.09 4.75
CA GLU A 241 -14.95 9.03 6.20
C GLU A 241 -13.49 8.82 6.60
N PHE A 242 -13.10 9.48 7.69
CA PHE A 242 -11.86 9.20 8.40
C PHE A 242 -12.21 8.60 9.77
N VAL A 243 -11.98 7.31 9.94
CA VAL A 243 -12.29 6.53 11.14
C VAL A 243 -11.06 6.50 12.03
N THR A 244 -11.09 7.25 13.12
CA THR A 244 -10.03 7.24 14.14
C THR A 244 -10.24 6.07 15.09
N ILE A 245 -9.23 5.21 15.23
CA ILE A 245 -9.25 4.10 16.17
C ILE A 245 -8.36 4.46 17.37
N GLN A 246 -8.99 4.71 18.51
CA GLN A 246 -8.28 5.05 19.75
C GLN A 246 -7.41 3.87 20.18
N GLU A 247 -6.17 4.15 20.61
CA GLU A 247 -5.17 3.15 21.00
C GLU A 247 -4.77 2.17 19.87
N GLY A 248 -5.29 2.39 18.67
CA GLY A 248 -4.92 1.62 17.48
C GLY A 248 -3.48 1.89 17.07
N THR A 249 -2.74 0.82 16.78
CA THR A 249 -1.37 0.87 16.27
C THR A 249 -1.33 0.57 14.78
N HIS A 250 -0.15 0.64 14.16
CA HIS A 250 0.03 0.33 12.73
C HIS A 250 -0.42 -1.07 12.31
N VAL A 251 -0.44 -2.03 13.23
CA VAL A 251 -0.62 -3.45 12.91
C VAL A 251 -1.90 -4.07 13.47
N ASN A 252 -2.53 -3.45 14.47
CA ASN A 252 -3.63 -4.08 15.21
C ASN A 252 -5.04 -3.56 14.88
N LEU A 253 -5.22 -2.66 13.89
CA LEU A 253 -6.53 -2.04 13.63
C LEU A 253 -7.63 -3.07 13.37
N ASN A 254 -7.28 -4.17 12.70
CA ASN A 254 -8.22 -5.26 12.41
C ASN A 254 -8.73 -6.02 13.65
N SER A 255 -8.13 -5.82 14.83
CA SER A 255 -8.63 -6.40 16.09
C SER A 255 -9.72 -5.55 16.75
N PHE A 256 -9.95 -4.33 16.28
CA PHE A 256 -10.95 -3.42 16.84
C PHE A 256 -12.32 -3.65 16.20
N GLN A 257 -13.34 -3.84 17.04
CA GLN A 257 -14.71 -4.06 16.59
C GLN A 257 -15.22 -2.92 15.69
N MET A 258 -14.86 -1.67 16.00
CA MET A 258 -15.21 -0.50 15.21
C MET A 258 -14.77 -0.64 13.73
N MET A 259 -13.56 -1.13 13.48
CA MET A 259 -13.09 -1.38 12.10
C MET A 259 -13.88 -2.50 11.43
N GLN A 260 -14.11 -3.60 12.15
CA GLN A 260 -14.86 -4.75 11.63
C GLN A 260 -16.31 -4.36 11.27
N ASP A 261 -17.00 -3.64 12.14
CA ASP A 261 -18.37 -3.19 11.91
C ASP A 261 -18.45 -2.24 10.70
N LYS A 262 -17.47 -1.36 10.55
CA LYS A 262 -17.42 -0.45 9.42
C LYS A 262 -17.14 -1.17 8.11
N ILE A 263 -16.19 -2.12 8.09
CA ILE A 263 -15.95 -3.00 6.92
C ILE A 263 -17.23 -3.75 6.57
N ASN A 264 -17.88 -4.39 7.54
CA ASN A 264 -19.14 -5.11 7.32
C ASN A 264 -20.25 -4.20 6.74
N THR A 265 -20.28 -2.93 7.13
CA THR A 265 -21.24 -1.95 6.58
C THR A 265 -20.93 -1.63 5.12
N ILE A 266 -19.67 -1.46 4.75
CA ILE A 266 -19.22 -1.19 3.36
C ILE A 266 -19.51 -2.40 2.44
N LEU A 267 -19.44 -3.62 2.97
CA LEU A 267 -19.61 -4.88 2.23
C LEU A 267 -21.08 -5.32 2.07
N ARG A 268 -22.03 -4.64 2.66
CA ARG A 268 -23.48 -4.84 2.45
C ARG A 268 -23.90 -4.32 1.08
#